data_56e8407bf01ea782156772ac79d70510
#
_entry.id   56e8407bf01ea782156772ac79d70510
#
_cell.length_a   1.000
_cell.length_b   1.000
_cell.length_c   1.000
_cell.angle_alpha   90.00
_cell.angle_beta   90.00
_cell.angle_gamma   90.00
#
_symmetry.space_group_name_H-M   'P 1'
#
loop_
_entity.id
_entity.type
_entity.pdbx_description
1 polymer ?
#
loop_
_entity_poly.entity_id
_entity_poly.type
_entity_poly.pdbx_seq_one_letter_code
_entity_poly.pdbx_strand_id
1 'polypeptide(L)'
;MLTESESSLIDECLHTALEKTSFCFNHTKNKYYRKEDEAYFSPFHSGQYSIFLYYLSRVVFERNKKTSILADKIYYLNKLMNGLDLYYEVEMPDIFMLDHPLGSVLGRAKYGNFFTFSQQCTIGNNRGIFPTIGEHVTMYSGSKIIGKCNIGDNVQIAANTYIKDTDIPSNSIVFGSSPNLIVKSNDHNSN
;
A
#
# COMPACT_ATOMS: atom_id res chain seq x y z
N MET A 1 3.34 22.82 -14.36
CA MET A 1 3.54 23.93 -13.43
C MET A 1 2.33 24.00 -12.51
N LEU A 2 2.52 24.26 -11.23
CA LEU A 2 1.41 24.47 -10.28
C LEU A 2 0.87 25.90 -10.44
N THR A 3 -0.43 26.07 -10.28
CA THR A 3 -1.06 27.40 -10.15
C THR A 3 -0.91 27.91 -8.72
N GLU A 4 -1.12 29.20 -8.48
CA GLU A 4 -1.10 29.77 -7.11
C GLU A 4 -2.16 29.10 -6.21
N SER A 5 -3.33 28.85 -6.72
CA SER A 5 -4.41 28.15 -5.98
C SER A 5 -4.05 26.70 -5.65
N GLU A 6 -3.36 25.98 -6.55
CA GLU A 6 -2.86 24.64 -6.28
C GLU A 6 -1.77 24.63 -5.21
N SER A 7 -0.86 25.61 -5.25
CA SER A 7 0.18 25.76 -4.21
C SER A 7 -0.44 26.04 -2.84
N SER A 8 -1.41 26.95 -2.74
CA SER A 8 -2.13 27.22 -1.50
C SER A 8 -2.84 25.97 -0.96
N LEU A 9 -3.47 25.17 -1.84
CA LEU A 9 -4.15 23.95 -1.43
C LEU A 9 -3.15 22.87 -0.96
N ILE A 10 -1.97 22.79 -1.55
CA ILE A 10 -0.90 21.91 -1.04
C ILE A 10 -0.50 22.33 0.38
N ASP A 11 -0.24 23.60 0.60
CA ASP A 11 0.16 24.12 1.91
C ASP A 11 -0.89 23.81 2.99
N GLU A 12 -2.18 23.94 2.66
CA GLU A 12 -3.28 23.59 3.56
C GLU A 12 -3.38 22.08 3.87
N CYS A 13 -3.03 21.22 2.92
CA CYS A 13 -3.12 19.76 3.05
C CYS A 13 -1.85 19.13 3.62
N LEU A 14 -0.71 19.84 3.56
CA LEU A 14 0.61 19.32 3.87
C LEU A 14 0.72 18.81 5.30
N HIS A 15 0.23 19.60 6.27
CA HIS A 15 0.30 19.22 7.68
C HIS A 15 -0.43 17.89 7.94
N THR A 16 -1.66 17.73 7.46
CA THR A 16 -2.44 16.50 7.64
C THR A 16 -1.78 15.31 6.93
N ALA A 17 -1.20 15.52 5.75
CA ALA A 17 -0.48 14.45 5.04
C ALA A 17 0.78 14.01 5.81
N LEU A 18 1.51 14.95 6.40
CA LEU A 18 2.69 14.65 7.22
C LEU A 18 2.31 13.96 8.54
N GLU A 19 1.21 14.36 9.19
CA GLU A 19 0.69 13.66 10.38
C GLU A 19 0.35 12.20 10.09
N LYS A 20 -0.40 11.93 8.99
CA LYS A 20 -0.70 10.57 8.55
C LYS A 20 0.56 9.76 8.24
N THR A 21 1.52 10.37 7.56
CA THR A 21 2.82 9.75 7.25
C THR A 21 3.59 9.42 8.51
N SER A 22 3.69 10.35 9.44
CA SER A 22 4.38 10.17 10.73
C SER A 22 3.69 9.08 11.57
N PHE A 23 2.35 9.09 11.62
CA PHE A 23 1.59 8.04 12.30
C PHE A 23 1.92 6.66 11.71
N CYS A 24 1.86 6.51 10.40
CA CYS A 24 2.21 5.26 9.71
C CYS A 24 3.63 4.80 10.07
N PHE A 25 4.61 5.69 10.03
CA PHE A 25 6.02 5.36 10.31
C PHE A 25 6.28 5.01 11.78
N ASN A 26 5.65 5.71 12.71
CA ASN A 26 5.79 5.45 14.14
C ASN A 26 5.26 4.08 14.57
N HIS A 27 4.31 3.52 13.84
CA HIS A 27 3.73 2.21 14.14
C HIS A 27 4.38 1.05 13.38
N THR A 28 5.40 1.33 12.56
CA THR A 28 6.17 0.27 11.88
C THR A 28 7.39 -0.17 12.69
N LYS A 29 7.72 -1.46 12.58
CA LYS A 29 8.98 -2.01 13.14
C LYS A 29 10.17 -1.86 12.16
N ASN A 30 9.98 -1.27 10.97
CA ASN A 30 11.04 -1.17 9.99
C ASN A 30 12.05 -0.07 10.35
N LYS A 31 13.30 -0.46 10.61
CA LYS A 31 14.40 0.42 11.00
C LYS A 31 14.70 1.55 10.01
N TYR A 32 14.32 1.41 8.76
CA TYR A 32 14.54 2.46 7.74
C TYR A 32 13.51 3.58 7.79
N TYR A 33 12.42 3.40 8.53
CA TYR A 33 11.34 4.38 8.71
C TYR A 33 11.39 5.08 10.07
N ARG A 34 12.33 4.65 10.93
CA ARG A 34 12.53 5.20 12.26
C ARG A 34 14.00 5.48 12.52
N LYS A 35 14.28 6.52 13.26
CA LYS A 35 15.60 6.88 13.75
C LYS A 35 15.45 7.34 15.19
N GLU A 36 16.25 6.77 16.10
CA GLU A 36 16.21 7.10 17.53
C GLU A 36 14.78 6.99 18.13
N ASP A 37 14.06 5.92 17.74
CA ASP A 37 12.66 5.65 18.13
C ASP A 37 11.59 6.66 17.66
N GLU A 38 11.93 7.58 16.78
CA GLU A 38 11.00 8.51 16.14
C GLU A 38 10.85 8.24 14.64
N ALA A 39 9.71 8.66 14.09
CA ALA A 39 9.49 8.59 12.64
C ALA A 39 10.55 9.42 11.91
N TYR A 40 11.19 8.80 10.92
CA TYR A 40 12.19 9.46 10.09
C TYR A 40 11.70 9.52 8.65
N PHE A 41 11.67 10.73 8.09
CA PHE A 41 11.25 10.96 6.71
C PHE A 41 12.41 11.47 5.86
N SER A 42 12.63 10.81 4.72
CA SER A 42 13.55 11.26 3.68
C SER A 42 12.86 11.25 2.32
N PRO A 43 12.80 12.37 1.60
CA PRO A 43 12.25 12.43 0.24
C PRO A 43 13.09 11.64 -0.78
N PHE A 44 14.28 11.20 -0.40
CA PHE A 44 15.16 10.37 -1.23
C PHE A 44 14.98 8.86 -0.98
N HIS A 45 14.14 8.49 -0.02
CA HIS A 45 13.77 7.09 0.22
C HIS A 45 12.45 6.80 -0.50
N SER A 46 12.49 6.08 -1.62
CA SER A 46 11.33 5.89 -2.50
C SER A 46 10.09 5.33 -1.79
N GLY A 47 10.25 4.38 -0.88
CA GLY A 47 9.12 3.83 -0.11
C GLY A 47 8.48 4.87 0.81
N GLN A 48 9.28 5.66 1.54
CA GLN A 48 8.78 6.73 2.41
C GLN A 48 8.10 7.83 1.58
N TYR A 49 8.74 8.27 0.50
CA TYR A 49 8.20 9.31 -0.35
C TYR A 49 6.93 8.87 -1.05
N SER A 50 6.83 7.59 -1.46
CA SER A 50 5.60 7.03 -2.02
C SER A 50 4.42 7.09 -1.05
N ILE A 51 4.63 6.75 0.22
CA ILE A 51 3.59 6.81 1.26
C ILE A 51 3.15 8.26 1.48
N PHE A 52 4.10 9.18 1.60
CA PHE A 52 3.81 10.61 1.74
C PHE A 52 3.00 11.15 0.56
N LEU A 53 3.41 10.88 -0.68
CA LEU A 53 2.71 11.34 -1.88
C LEU A 53 1.31 10.72 -1.99
N TYR A 54 1.15 9.46 -1.59
CA TYR A 54 -0.17 8.85 -1.50
C TYR A 54 -1.06 9.61 -0.50
N TYR A 55 -0.60 9.86 0.72
CA TYR A 55 -1.39 10.60 1.70
C TYR A 55 -1.67 12.03 1.25
N LEU A 56 -0.70 12.72 0.65
CA LEU A 56 -0.94 14.08 0.16
C LEU A 56 -2.01 14.10 -0.95
N SER A 57 -1.93 13.19 -1.93
CA SER A 57 -2.96 13.11 -2.97
C SER A 57 -4.33 12.74 -2.41
N ARG A 58 -4.37 11.83 -1.43
CA ARG A 58 -5.60 11.42 -0.74
C ARG A 58 -6.24 12.59 0.02
N VAL A 59 -5.48 13.32 0.83
CA VAL A 59 -5.95 14.49 1.61
C VAL A 59 -6.47 15.59 0.69
N VAL A 60 -5.77 15.88 -0.41
CA VAL A 60 -6.22 16.83 -1.43
C VAL A 60 -7.56 16.40 -2.05
N PHE A 61 -7.70 15.12 -2.37
CA PHE A 61 -8.95 14.58 -2.90
C PHE A 61 -10.10 14.67 -1.89
N GLU A 62 -9.88 14.25 -0.65
CA GLU A 62 -10.89 14.25 0.41
C GLU A 62 -11.40 15.66 0.73
N ARG A 63 -10.51 16.66 0.70
CA ARG A 63 -10.87 18.05 0.95
C ARG A 63 -11.83 18.62 -0.10
N ASN A 64 -11.62 18.27 -1.35
CA ASN A 64 -12.41 18.79 -2.46
C ASN A 64 -13.63 17.94 -2.82
N LYS A 65 -13.71 16.68 -2.38
CA LYS A 65 -14.76 15.68 -2.67
C LYS A 65 -15.16 15.59 -4.16
N LYS A 66 -14.26 15.98 -5.06
CA LYS A 66 -14.44 15.96 -6.52
C LYS A 66 -13.12 15.53 -7.16
N THR A 67 -13.19 15.04 -8.38
CA THR A 67 -12.00 14.80 -9.22
C THR A 67 -11.11 16.04 -9.16
N SER A 68 -9.94 15.89 -8.57
CA SER A 68 -9.02 17.00 -8.34
C SER A 68 -7.82 16.82 -9.26
N ILE A 69 -7.69 17.74 -10.23
CA ILE A 69 -6.50 17.79 -11.11
C ILE A 69 -5.21 17.80 -10.28
N LEU A 70 -5.22 18.44 -9.12
CA LEU A 70 -4.06 18.46 -8.23
C LEU A 70 -3.78 17.08 -7.62
N ALA A 71 -4.81 16.35 -7.16
CA ALA A 71 -4.63 14.98 -6.67
C ALA A 71 -4.11 14.06 -7.79
N ASP A 72 -4.61 14.22 -9.03
CA ASP A 72 -4.12 13.50 -10.21
C ASP A 72 -2.63 13.82 -10.47
N LYS A 73 -2.22 15.08 -10.39
CA LYS A 73 -0.81 15.49 -10.58
C LYS A 73 0.09 14.85 -9.52
N ILE A 74 -0.33 14.81 -8.24
CA ILE A 74 0.45 14.23 -7.14
C ILE A 74 0.53 12.70 -7.30
N TYR A 75 -0.58 12.04 -7.60
CA TYR A 75 -0.59 10.61 -7.93
C TYR A 75 0.32 10.29 -9.11
N TYR A 76 0.23 11.07 -10.19
CA TYR A 76 1.07 10.87 -11.37
C TYR A 76 2.55 11.10 -11.08
N LEU A 77 2.88 12.08 -10.23
CA LEU A 77 4.24 12.29 -9.74
C LEU A 77 4.76 11.05 -9.01
N ASN A 78 3.96 10.47 -8.11
CA ASN A 78 4.31 9.24 -7.39
C ASN A 78 4.58 8.09 -8.35
N LYS A 79 3.71 7.92 -9.35
CA LYS A 79 3.86 6.88 -10.38
C LYS A 79 5.12 7.06 -11.21
N LEU A 80 5.45 8.29 -11.62
CA LEU A 80 6.65 8.58 -12.40
C LEU A 80 7.94 8.40 -11.59
N MET A 81 7.98 8.89 -10.35
CA MET A 81 9.19 8.86 -9.55
C MET A 81 9.48 7.50 -8.92
N ASN A 82 8.43 6.80 -8.50
CA ASN A 82 8.57 5.60 -7.70
C ASN A 82 8.09 4.32 -8.40
N GLY A 83 7.53 4.43 -9.60
CA GLY A 83 7.01 3.28 -10.35
C GLY A 83 5.84 2.56 -9.67
N LEU A 84 5.13 3.25 -8.77
CA LEU A 84 4.01 2.74 -8.00
C LEU A 84 2.68 3.23 -8.57
N ASP A 85 1.78 2.31 -8.92
CA ASP A 85 0.40 2.61 -9.27
C ASP A 85 -0.50 2.41 -8.05
N LEU A 86 -0.65 3.46 -7.25
CA LEU A 86 -1.53 3.53 -6.08
C LEU A 86 -2.37 4.80 -6.18
N TYR A 87 -3.57 4.65 -6.72
CA TYR A 87 -4.48 5.78 -6.94
C TYR A 87 -5.06 6.27 -5.61
N TYR A 88 -5.23 7.57 -5.45
CA TYR A 88 -5.63 8.20 -4.19
C TYR A 88 -7.04 7.83 -3.69
N GLU A 89 -7.92 7.29 -4.55
CA GLU A 89 -9.20 6.75 -4.11
C GLU A 89 -9.10 5.34 -3.51
N VAL A 90 -7.97 4.65 -3.67
CA VAL A 90 -7.73 3.39 -2.96
C VAL A 90 -7.59 3.68 -1.48
N GLU A 91 -8.42 3.03 -0.66
CA GLU A 91 -8.40 3.21 0.80
C GLU A 91 -7.36 2.28 1.43
N MET A 92 -6.14 2.81 1.55
CA MET A 92 -5.10 2.12 2.31
C MET A 92 -5.37 2.22 3.82
N PRO A 93 -4.93 1.23 4.61
CA PRO A 93 -5.02 1.31 6.06
C PRO A 93 -4.09 2.40 6.61
N ASP A 94 -4.27 2.78 7.87
CA ASP A 94 -3.44 3.81 8.51
C ASP A 94 -1.97 3.38 8.64
N ILE A 95 -1.70 2.08 8.67
CA ILE A 95 -0.34 1.53 8.80
C ILE A 95 -0.10 0.55 7.66
N PHE A 96 0.75 0.94 6.73
CA PHE A 96 1.19 0.07 5.64
C PHE A 96 2.62 0.39 5.21
N MET A 97 3.28 -0.56 4.58
CA MET A 97 4.69 -0.47 4.26
C MET A 97 4.99 -0.88 2.82
N LEU A 98 5.98 -0.23 2.26
CA LEU A 98 6.49 -0.50 0.92
C LEU A 98 7.95 -0.92 1.02
N ASP A 99 8.27 -2.01 0.37
CA ASP A 99 9.65 -2.46 0.20
C ASP A 99 9.97 -2.53 -1.30
N HIS A 100 10.72 -1.54 -1.81
CA HIS A 100 11.04 -1.39 -3.23
C HIS A 100 9.79 -1.39 -4.15
N PRO A 101 8.90 -0.38 -4.11
CA PRO A 101 7.55 -0.45 -4.70
C PRO A 101 7.48 -0.51 -6.23
N LEU A 102 8.59 -0.56 -6.93
CA LEU A 102 8.69 -0.51 -8.39
C LEU A 102 7.81 -1.55 -9.10
N GLY A 103 6.97 -1.10 -10.02
CA GLY A 103 6.09 -1.94 -10.83
C GLY A 103 4.90 -2.54 -10.09
N SER A 104 4.62 -2.06 -8.86
CA SER A 104 3.46 -2.52 -8.10
C SER A 104 2.20 -1.74 -8.47
N VAL A 105 1.06 -2.46 -8.50
CA VAL A 105 -0.26 -1.93 -8.81
C VAL A 105 -1.23 -2.35 -7.71
N LEU A 106 -1.77 -1.40 -6.97
CA LEU A 106 -2.72 -1.66 -5.89
C LEU A 106 -4.12 -1.15 -6.25
N GLY A 107 -5.04 -2.09 -6.46
CA GLY A 107 -6.44 -1.81 -6.78
C GLY A 107 -7.29 -1.50 -5.55
N ARG A 108 -8.58 -1.20 -5.80
CA ARG A 108 -9.59 -0.91 -4.77
C ARG A 108 -9.99 -2.16 -3.99
N ALA A 109 -9.12 -2.67 -3.13
CA ALA A 109 -9.41 -3.74 -2.18
C ALA A 109 -9.75 -3.16 -0.79
N LYS A 110 -10.18 -4.02 0.13
CA LYS A 110 -10.16 -3.68 1.55
C LYS A 110 -8.82 -4.15 2.12
N TYR A 111 -8.14 -3.28 2.85
CA TYR A 111 -6.82 -3.55 3.39
C TYR A 111 -6.84 -3.42 4.92
N GLY A 112 -6.34 -4.45 5.61
CA GLY A 112 -6.08 -4.40 7.06
C GLY A 112 -4.76 -3.69 7.38
N ASN A 113 -4.60 -3.26 8.64
CA ASN A 113 -3.38 -2.61 9.11
C ASN A 113 -2.15 -3.53 9.00
N PHE A 114 -0.98 -2.92 8.97
CA PHE A 114 0.31 -3.59 8.82
C PHE A 114 0.47 -4.35 7.50
N PHE A 115 -0.27 -3.93 6.48
CA PHE A 115 -0.10 -4.45 5.15
C PHE A 115 1.26 -4.05 4.57
N THR A 116 2.02 -5.03 4.07
CA THR A 116 3.35 -4.80 3.47
C THR A 116 3.42 -5.42 2.09
N PHE A 117 4.03 -4.73 1.13
CA PHE A 117 4.27 -5.29 -0.18
C PHE A 117 5.62 -4.86 -0.77
N SER A 118 6.19 -5.76 -1.56
CA SER A 118 7.43 -5.54 -2.30
C SER A 118 7.16 -5.13 -3.76
N GLN A 119 8.22 -5.11 -4.58
CA GLN A 119 8.14 -4.77 -5.99
C GLN A 119 7.29 -5.76 -6.80
N GLN A 120 6.71 -5.26 -7.90
CA GLN A 120 5.94 -6.02 -8.89
C GLN A 120 4.72 -6.75 -8.33
N CYS A 121 4.24 -6.34 -7.15
CA CYS A 121 3.01 -6.88 -6.58
C CYS A 121 1.78 -6.31 -7.28
N THR A 122 0.75 -7.13 -7.41
CA THR A 122 -0.53 -6.70 -8.00
C THR A 122 -1.71 -7.11 -7.14
N ILE A 123 -2.57 -6.14 -6.81
CA ILE A 123 -3.89 -6.37 -6.24
C ILE A 123 -4.91 -5.84 -7.22
N GLY A 124 -5.80 -6.70 -7.68
CA GLY A 124 -6.75 -6.34 -8.73
C GLY A 124 -8.10 -7.05 -8.63
N ASN A 125 -9.01 -6.62 -9.48
CA ASN A 125 -10.32 -7.26 -9.57
C ASN A 125 -10.35 -8.39 -10.59
N ASN A 126 -11.32 -9.30 -10.41
CA ASN A 126 -11.83 -10.18 -11.45
C ASN A 126 -13.33 -9.96 -11.57
N ARG A 127 -13.79 -9.61 -12.77
CA ARG A 127 -15.21 -9.31 -13.04
C ARG A 127 -15.82 -8.24 -12.09
N GLY A 128 -15.04 -7.23 -11.74
CA GLY A 128 -15.48 -6.14 -10.86
C GLY A 128 -15.40 -6.46 -9.35
N ILE A 129 -14.99 -7.67 -8.96
CA ILE A 129 -14.87 -8.08 -7.56
C ILE A 129 -13.42 -7.92 -7.12
N PHE A 130 -13.20 -7.16 -6.06
CA PHE A 130 -11.89 -6.94 -5.45
C PHE A 130 -11.69 -7.82 -4.21
N PRO A 131 -10.44 -8.11 -3.84
CA PRO A 131 -10.14 -8.90 -2.64
C PRO A 131 -10.39 -8.11 -1.35
N THR A 132 -10.52 -8.88 -0.26
CA THR A 132 -10.40 -8.38 1.12
C THR A 132 -9.12 -8.95 1.71
N ILE A 133 -8.31 -8.11 2.33
CA ILE A 133 -6.99 -8.44 2.87
C ILE A 133 -7.00 -8.10 4.34
N GLY A 134 -6.67 -9.09 5.18
CA GLY A 134 -6.61 -8.96 6.63
C GLY A 134 -5.42 -8.15 7.13
N GLU A 135 -5.22 -8.15 8.43
CA GLU A 135 -4.11 -7.47 9.09
C GLU A 135 -2.80 -8.28 8.99
N HIS A 136 -1.66 -7.59 9.06
CA HIS A 136 -0.33 -8.23 9.03
C HIS A 136 -0.09 -9.11 7.79
N VAL A 137 -0.63 -8.74 6.65
CA VAL A 137 -0.40 -9.46 5.39
C VAL A 137 0.83 -8.90 4.70
N THR A 138 1.74 -9.80 4.30
CA THR A 138 2.96 -9.47 3.55
C THR A 138 2.94 -10.10 2.17
N MET A 139 3.08 -9.27 1.13
CA MET A 139 3.25 -9.70 -0.25
C MET A 139 4.70 -9.58 -0.68
N TYR A 140 5.36 -10.70 -0.89
CA TYR A 140 6.72 -10.70 -1.45
C TYR A 140 6.71 -10.48 -2.97
N SER A 141 7.87 -10.13 -3.50
CA SER A 141 8.07 -9.65 -4.88
C SER A 141 7.33 -10.48 -5.94
N GLY A 142 6.66 -9.79 -6.85
CA GLY A 142 5.96 -10.39 -7.98
C GLY A 142 4.67 -11.15 -7.63
N SER A 143 4.26 -11.17 -6.36
CA SER A 143 3.01 -11.86 -5.98
C SER A 143 1.76 -11.08 -6.39
N LYS A 144 0.66 -11.80 -6.61
CA LYS A 144 -0.60 -11.21 -7.11
C LYS A 144 -1.80 -11.79 -6.37
N ILE A 145 -2.75 -10.91 -6.04
CA ILE A 145 -4.08 -11.26 -5.47
C ILE A 145 -5.14 -10.66 -6.38
N ILE A 146 -5.94 -11.50 -7.02
CA ILE A 146 -6.89 -11.07 -8.05
C ILE A 146 -8.28 -11.63 -7.78
N GLY A 147 -9.28 -10.77 -7.77
CA GLY A 147 -10.69 -11.16 -7.74
C GLY A 147 -11.22 -11.43 -6.34
N LYS A 148 -12.20 -12.36 -6.26
CA LYS A 148 -12.86 -12.71 -5.01
C LYS A 148 -11.93 -13.56 -4.14
N CYS A 149 -11.11 -12.88 -3.33
CA CYS A 149 -10.22 -13.51 -2.37
C CYS A 149 -10.46 -12.89 -0.98
N ASN A 150 -10.63 -13.74 0.04
CA ASN A 150 -10.54 -13.33 1.43
C ASN A 150 -9.20 -13.83 1.98
N ILE A 151 -8.27 -12.93 2.17
CA ILE A 151 -6.96 -13.21 2.75
C ILE A 151 -7.06 -12.93 4.24
N GLY A 152 -6.85 -13.94 5.06
CA GLY A 152 -6.90 -13.80 6.52
C GLY A 152 -5.74 -12.97 7.09
N ASP A 153 -5.69 -12.87 8.41
CA ASP A 153 -4.65 -12.14 9.13
C ASP A 153 -3.35 -12.95 9.20
N ASN A 154 -2.22 -12.26 9.36
CA ASN A 154 -0.89 -12.88 9.50
C ASN A 154 -0.57 -13.85 8.37
N VAL A 155 -0.80 -13.42 7.11
CA VAL A 155 -0.53 -14.21 5.91
C VAL A 155 0.72 -13.68 5.20
N GLN A 156 1.63 -14.58 4.87
CA GLN A 156 2.78 -14.31 4.02
C GLN A 156 2.56 -14.91 2.63
N ILE A 157 2.60 -14.08 1.60
CA ILE A 157 2.44 -14.51 0.21
C ILE A 157 3.81 -14.52 -0.44
N ALA A 158 4.36 -15.70 -0.68
CA ALA A 158 5.70 -15.89 -1.21
C ALA A 158 5.89 -15.23 -2.59
N ALA A 159 7.13 -14.94 -2.93
CA ALA A 159 7.47 -14.33 -4.21
C ALA A 159 6.87 -15.10 -5.41
N ASN A 160 6.37 -14.36 -6.39
CA ASN A 160 5.75 -14.88 -7.61
C ASN A 160 4.49 -15.74 -7.40
N THR A 161 3.90 -15.74 -6.22
CA THR A 161 2.64 -16.43 -5.95
C THR A 161 1.49 -15.74 -6.66
N TYR A 162 0.60 -16.51 -7.30
CA TYR A 162 -0.60 -15.98 -7.96
C TYR A 162 -1.88 -16.55 -7.33
N ILE A 163 -2.59 -15.72 -6.60
CA ILE A 163 -3.87 -16.05 -5.94
C ILE A 163 -5.00 -15.41 -6.75
N LYS A 164 -5.93 -16.23 -7.21
CA LYS A 164 -7.09 -15.77 -7.96
C LYS A 164 -8.36 -16.48 -7.48
N ASP A 165 -9.37 -15.70 -7.11
CA ASP A 165 -10.69 -16.18 -6.68
C ASP A 165 -10.60 -17.34 -5.66
N THR A 166 -9.69 -17.20 -4.69
CA THR A 166 -9.35 -18.23 -3.70
C THR A 166 -9.14 -17.58 -2.33
N ASP A 167 -9.78 -18.11 -1.30
CA ASP A 167 -9.63 -17.66 0.08
C ASP A 167 -8.40 -18.30 0.73
N ILE A 168 -7.69 -17.53 1.56
CA ILE A 168 -6.50 -17.97 2.30
C ILE A 168 -6.76 -17.79 3.79
N PRO A 169 -6.63 -18.85 4.60
CA PRO A 169 -6.84 -18.78 6.03
C PRO A 169 -5.77 -17.95 6.73
N SER A 170 -6.11 -17.37 7.88
CA SER A 170 -5.16 -16.67 8.75
C SER A 170 -3.99 -17.57 9.16
N ASN A 171 -2.88 -16.96 9.55
CA ASN A 171 -1.66 -17.64 9.99
C ASN A 171 -1.10 -18.59 8.94
N SER A 172 -0.96 -18.12 7.70
CA SER A 172 -0.55 -18.96 6.58
C SER A 172 0.65 -18.38 5.81
N ILE A 173 1.44 -19.27 5.24
CA ILE A 173 2.40 -18.95 4.18
C ILE A 173 1.93 -19.62 2.89
N VAL A 174 1.80 -18.84 1.81
CA VAL A 174 1.22 -19.29 0.55
C VAL A 174 2.24 -19.28 -0.57
N PHE A 175 2.25 -20.34 -1.36
CA PHE A 175 3.13 -20.52 -2.52
C PHE A 175 2.35 -20.98 -3.75
N GLY A 176 2.93 -20.78 -4.94
CA GLY A 176 2.43 -21.35 -6.18
C GLY A 176 1.39 -20.49 -6.89
N SER A 177 0.52 -21.10 -7.65
CA SER A 177 -0.48 -20.43 -8.48
C SER A 177 -1.81 -21.13 -8.43
N SER A 178 -2.90 -20.34 -8.29
CA SER A 178 -4.26 -20.88 -8.40
C SER A 178 -4.46 -21.67 -9.69
N PRO A 179 -5.16 -22.84 -9.67
CA PRO A 179 -5.85 -23.41 -8.51
C PRO A 179 -4.95 -24.26 -7.59
N ASN A 180 -3.67 -24.47 -7.92
CA ASN A 180 -2.75 -25.39 -7.24
C ASN A 180 -1.87 -24.64 -6.23
N LEU A 181 -2.49 -23.93 -5.27
CA LEU A 181 -1.77 -23.26 -4.20
C LEU A 181 -1.31 -24.25 -3.13
N ILE A 182 -0.15 -23.99 -2.56
CA ILE A 182 0.38 -24.69 -1.38
C ILE A 182 0.26 -23.71 -0.21
N VAL A 183 -0.52 -24.08 0.78
CA VAL A 183 -0.73 -23.31 2.00
C VAL A 183 -0.09 -24.07 3.16
N LYS A 184 0.79 -23.39 3.89
CA LYS A 184 1.45 -23.92 5.10
C LYS A 184 1.11 -23.06 6.29
N SER A 185 1.14 -23.62 7.50
CA SER A 185 1.01 -22.85 8.73
C SER A 185 2.17 -21.84 8.88
N ASN A 186 1.84 -20.64 9.32
CA ASN A 186 2.80 -19.61 9.72
C ASN A 186 2.94 -19.64 11.24
N ASP A 187 3.62 -20.68 11.78
CA ASP A 187 3.78 -20.91 13.22
C ASP A 187 4.80 -19.95 13.88
N HIS A 188 5.43 -19.08 13.08
CA HIS A 188 6.29 -18.05 13.63
C HIS A 188 5.43 -16.93 14.21
N ASN A 189 4.98 -17.12 15.46
CA ASN A 189 4.54 -16.02 16.29
C ASN A 189 5.63 -14.97 16.28
N SER A 190 5.33 -13.85 15.65
CA SER A 190 6.20 -12.68 15.61
C SER A 190 6.51 -12.26 17.04
N ASN A 191 7.73 -12.49 17.48
CA ASN A 191 8.29 -11.83 18.66
C ASN A 191 8.48 -10.34 18.38
#